data_eac1c8a9db7281e3e72209bee2d9479b
#
_entry.id   eac1c8a9db7281e3e72209bee2d9479b
#
_cell.length_a   1.000
_cell.length_b   1.000
_cell.length_c   1.000
_cell.angle_alpha   90.00
_cell.angle_beta   90.00
_cell.angle_gamma   90.00
#
_symmetry.space_group_name_H-M   'P 1'
#
loop_
_entity.id
_entity.type
_entity.pdbx_description
1 polymer ?
#
loop_
_entity_poly.entity_id
_entity_poly.type
_entity_poly.pdbx_seq_one_letter_code
_entity_poly.pdbx_strand_id
1 'polypeptide(L)'
;MSDPIDFLALAKAETNARKRMRFLALAHFQEGHSRTDIARFLKVSRTSVNKWVSNFLLHGVAGLDSVRPPGRPAKLGAEQLSQLSEYIDQQSRLAIGGRLQGTDIQTYIEREFGVAYELSNVYRLLRELGFSWITSRSRHPKQDGQVQEAFKKNFQLETILNIPGHVALANVDVWFQDEARFGQQNTTTRLWARRGSRPRAIQQQQFEYVYLFGAVCPATGTTEALLSPLVNREVMKQHLALIAARTKPGRHAVVIMDGAGWHTMKCADDFPNLSLIKLPPYSPELNPIEQVWSWLRQHVLANRSFKDYDDILDACTSAWKHFIADVERVMSLCSRDWIKLT
;
A
#
# COMPACT_ATOMS: atom_id res chain seq x y z
N MET A 1 -2.45 -36.64 42.19
CA MET A 1 -1.52 -37.33 41.27
C MET A 1 -1.94 -36.92 39.88
N SER A 2 -1.07 -36.26 39.10
CA SER A 2 -1.38 -35.93 37.71
C SER A 2 -1.48 -37.21 36.90
N ASP A 3 -2.48 -37.30 36.02
CA ASP A 3 -2.64 -38.45 35.14
C ASP A 3 -1.36 -38.68 34.31
N PRO A 4 -0.99 -39.95 34.06
CA PRO A 4 0.20 -40.29 33.30
C PRO A 4 0.07 -39.72 31.88
N ILE A 5 1.12 -39.04 31.40
CA ILE A 5 1.13 -38.43 30.08
C ILE A 5 1.03 -39.52 29.00
N ASP A 6 0.03 -39.45 28.13
CA ASP A 6 -0.11 -40.36 26.98
C ASP A 6 0.79 -39.91 25.81
N PHE A 7 2.03 -40.42 25.80
CA PHE A 7 2.99 -40.11 24.74
C PHE A 7 2.63 -40.68 23.36
N LEU A 8 1.81 -41.74 23.32
CA LEU A 8 1.35 -42.27 22.03
C LEU A 8 0.32 -41.37 21.39
N ALA A 9 -0.61 -40.83 22.18
CA ALA A 9 -1.55 -39.81 21.69
C ALA A 9 -0.81 -38.55 21.22
N LEU A 10 0.17 -38.08 22.00
CA LEU A 10 1.00 -36.95 21.59
C LEU A 10 1.79 -37.23 20.30
N ALA A 11 2.34 -38.44 20.14
CA ALA A 11 3.06 -38.80 18.93
C ALA A 11 2.15 -38.85 17.69
N LYS A 12 0.89 -39.31 17.85
CA LYS A 12 -0.08 -39.34 16.72
C LYS A 12 -0.48 -37.94 16.28
N ALA A 13 -0.65 -37.01 17.23
CA ALA A 13 -1.05 -35.61 16.94
C ALA A 13 0.11 -34.74 16.43
N GLU A 14 1.36 -35.13 16.69
CA GLU A 14 2.53 -34.30 16.35
C GLU A 14 2.86 -34.37 14.85
N THR A 15 2.97 -33.20 14.22
CA THR A 15 3.31 -33.06 12.81
C THR A 15 4.82 -33.11 12.55
N ASN A 16 5.62 -32.64 13.52
CA ASN A 16 7.08 -32.64 13.42
C ASN A 16 7.64 -34.06 13.62
N ALA A 17 8.16 -34.66 12.57
CA ALA A 17 8.69 -36.02 12.59
C ALA A 17 9.77 -36.26 13.66
N ARG A 18 10.63 -35.26 13.93
CA ARG A 18 11.68 -35.37 14.96
C ARG A 18 11.09 -35.35 16.37
N LYS A 19 10.07 -34.52 16.61
CA LYS A 19 9.41 -34.47 17.93
C LYS A 19 8.53 -35.70 18.14
N ARG A 20 7.85 -36.18 17.10
CA ARG A 20 7.11 -37.44 17.09
C ARG A 20 8.00 -38.62 17.53
N MET A 21 9.22 -38.71 16.97
CA MET A 21 10.17 -39.75 17.33
C MET A 21 10.58 -39.70 18.83
N ARG A 22 10.69 -38.48 19.38
CA ARG A 22 10.97 -38.27 20.81
C ARG A 22 9.81 -38.74 21.70
N PHE A 23 8.58 -38.46 21.29
CA PHE A 23 7.40 -38.96 21.99
C PHE A 23 7.31 -40.51 21.99
N LEU A 24 7.58 -41.14 20.83
CA LEU A 24 7.64 -42.61 20.75
C LEU A 24 8.73 -43.19 21.66
N ALA A 25 9.88 -42.54 21.76
CA ALA A 25 10.94 -42.98 22.67
C ALA A 25 10.49 -42.91 24.14
N LEU A 26 9.73 -41.88 24.50
CA LEU A 26 9.21 -41.72 25.86
C LEU A 26 8.03 -42.67 26.17
N ALA A 27 7.21 -43.02 25.17
CA ALA A 27 6.20 -44.05 25.29
C ALA A 27 6.83 -45.39 25.70
N HIS A 28 7.84 -45.84 24.94
CA HIS A 28 8.59 -47.06 25.30
C HIS A 28 9.33 -46.95 26.63
N PHE A 29 9.84 -45.76 27.00
CA PHE A 29 10.47 -45.57 28.30
C PHE A 29 9.47 -45.70 29.45
N GLN A 30 8.24 -45.22 29.27
CA GLN A 30 7.13 -45.34 30.24
C GLN A 30 6.66 -46.81 30.40
N GLU A 31 6.74 -47.60 29.34
CA GLU A 31 6.49 -49.03 29.33
C GLU A 31 7.61 -49.84 30.02
N GLY A 32 8.68 -49.22 30.50
CA GLY A 32 9.77 -49.84 31.23
C GLY A 32 10.91 -50.38 30.36
N HIS A 33 10.91 -50.11 29.06
CA HIS A 33 12.00 -50.56 28.16
C HIS A 33 13.33 -49.84 28.46
N SER A 34 14.43 -50.58 28.31
CA SER A 34 15.76 -50.00 28.47
C SER A 34 16.07 -49.01 27.36
N ARG A 35 16.87 -47.97 27.68
CA ARG A 35 17.29 -46.98 26.68
C ARG A 35 18.04 -47.61 25.48
N THR A 36 18.64 -48.77 25.66
CA THR A 36 19.32 -49.54 24.61
C THR A 36 18.28 -50.22 23.72
N ASP A 37 17.23 -50.80 24.28
CA ASP A 37 16.15 -51.42 23.50
C ASP A 37 15.36 -50.40 22.75
N ILE A 38 15.05 -49.24 23.35
CA ILE A 38 14.38 -48.11 22.71
C ILE A 38 15.19 -47.62 21.48
N ALA A 39 16.51 -47.50 21.63
CA ALA A 39 17.40 -47.11 20.53
C ALA A 39 17.34 -48.12 19.38
N ARG A 40 17.29 -49.41 19.70
CA ARG A 40 17.16 -50.52 18.73
C ARG A 40 15.79 -50.48 18.02
N PHE A 41 14.69 -50.34 18.79
CA PHE A 41 13.33 -50.31 18.23
C PHE A 41 13.12 -49.12 17.27
N LEU A 42 13.58 -47.95 17.67
CA LEU A 42 13.43 -46.72 16.86
C LEU A 42 14.54 -46.51 15.83
N LYS A 43 15.53 -47.40 15.79
CA LYS A 43 16.72 -47.31 14.90
C LYS A 43 17.43 -45.94 15.00
N VAL A 44 17.62 -45.50 16.24
CA VAL A 44 18.35 -44.25 16.58
C VAL A 44 19.54 -44.54 17.49
N SER A 45 20.44 -43.57 17.68
CA SER A 45 21.54 -43.76 18.61
C SER A 45 21.06 -43.78 20.06
N ARG A 46 21.67 -44.61 20.92
CA ARG A 46 21.44 -44.63 22.37
C ARG A 46 21.69 -43.24 22.98
N THR A 47 22.65 -42.49 22.47
CA THR A 47 22.95 -41.13 22.92
C THR A 47 21.75 -40.19 22.72
N SER A 48 21.03 -40.33 21.59
CA SER A 48 19.81 -39.57 21.31
C SER A 48 18.71 -39.89 22.31
N VAL A 49 18.47 -41.19 22.59
CA VAL A 49 17.45 -41.63 23.56
C VAL A 49 17.81 -41.11 24.94
N ASN A 50 19.10 -41.23 25.35
CA ASN A 50 19.55 -40.69 26.64
C ASN A 50 19.25 -39.19 26.78
N LYS A 51 19.58 -38.42 25.75
CA LYS A 51 19.32 -36.97 25.72
C LYS A 51 17.82 -36.66 25.80
N TRP A 52 16.98 -37.38 25.08
CA TRP A 52 15.54 -37.15 25.09
C TRP A 52 14.91 -37.46 26.44
N VAL A 53 15.25 -38.60 27.03
CA VAL A 53 14.79 -39.01 28.34
C VAL A 53 15.28 -38.01 29.41
N SER A 54 16.55 -37.63 29.40
CA SER A 54 17.08 -36.66 30.35
C SER A 54 16.44 -35.28 30.22
N ASN A 55 16.23 -34.80 29.01
CA ASN A 55 15.53 -33.52 28.77
C ASN A 55 14.09 -33.55 29.29
N PHE A 56 13.39 -34.68 29.07
CA PHE A 56 12.05 -34.86 29.59
C PHE A 56 12.00 -34.88 31.15
N LEU A 57 12.92 -35.60 31.78
CA LEU A 57 12.98 -35.68 33.24
C LEU A 57 13.33 -34.32 33.89
N LEU A 58 14.10 -33.47 33.19
CA LEU A 58 14.50 -32.14 33.67
C LEU A 58 13.47 -31.03 33.35
N HIS A 59 12.85 -31.09 32.19
CA HIS A 59 12.06 -29.97 31.65
C HIS A 59 10.65 -30.39 31.20
N GLY A 60 10.22 -31.61 31.46
CA GLY A 60 8.93 -32.15 31.04
C GLY A 60 8.81 -32.21 29.51
N VAL A 61 7.59 -32.11 28.99
CA VAL A 61 7.28 -32.19 27.56
C VAL A 61 7.96 -31.04 26.77
N ALA A 62 8.13 -29.88 27.37
CA ALA A 62 8.82 -28.73 26.73
C ALA A 62 10.30 -29.03 26.42
N GLY A 63 10.96 -29.88 27.22
CA GLY A 63 12.34 -30.33 26.97
C GLY A 63 12.51 -31.17 25.71
N LEU A 64 11.41 -31.55 25.07
CA LEU A 64 11.40 -32.31 23.83
C LEU A 64 11.27 -31.40 22.59
N ASP A 65 11.13 -30.11 22.77
CA ASP A 65 11.11 -29.17 21.64
C ASP A 65 12.49 -29.08 21.00
N SER A 66 12.48 -28.82 19.69
CA SER A 66 13.73 -28.61 18.95
C SER A 66 14.19 -27.19 19.14
N VAL A 67 15.24 -26.97 19.91
CA VAL A 67 15.92 -25.68 19.97
C VAL A 67 16.62 -25.44 18.64
N ARG A 68 16.28 -24.35 17.95
CA ARG A 68 16.97 -23.94 16.73
C ARG A 68 18.40 -23.53 17.08
N PRO A 69 19.40 -24.10 16.45
CA PRO A 69 20.79 -23.68 16.72
C PRO A 69 20.95 -22.17 16.45
N PRO A 70 21.76 -21.45 17.24
CA PRO A 70 21.96 -20.01 17.08
C PRO A 70 22.73 -19.66 15.80
N GLY A 71 22.66 -20.29 14.72
CA GLY A 71 23.26 -19.96 13.44
C GLY A 71 24.68 -19.36 13.51
N ARG A 72 25.16 -18.85 12.38
CA ARG A 72 26.43 -18.11 12.32
C ARG A 72 26.25 -16.75 13.01
N PRO A 73 27.15 -16.31 13.87
CA PRO A 73 27.12 -14.97 14.46
C PRO A 73 26.99 -13.88 13.39
N ALA A 74 26.20 -12.85 13.70
CA ALA A 74 26.07 -11.69 12.81
C ALA A 74 27.43 -11.00 12.67
N LYS A 75 27.74 -10.53 11.45
CA LYS A 75 28.99 -9.81 11.19
C LYS A 75 28.97 -8.37 11.74
N LEU A 76 27.78 -7.78 11.90
CA LEU A 76 27.55 -6.44 12.46
C LEU A 76 26.86 -6.57 13.82
N GLY A 77 27.32 -5.79 14.80
CA GLY A 77 26.68 -5.66 16.10
C GLY A 77 25.45 -4.76 16.07
N ALA A 78 24.66 -4.74 17.15
CA ALA A 78 23.42 -3.97 17.23
C ALA A 78 23.63 -2.46 16.99
N GLU A 79 24.71 -1.90 17.54
CA GLU A 79 25.06 -0.49 17.35
C GLU A 79 25.36 -0.16 15.88
N GLN A 80 26.15 -0.99 15.21
CA GLN A 80 26.46 -0.83 13.79
C GLN A 80 25.22 -0.95 12.90
N LEU A 81 24.26 -1.80 13.26
CA LEU A 81 22.97 -1.93 12.57
C LEU A 81 22.12 -0.68 12.76
N SER A 82 22.14 -0.07 13.94
CA SER A 82 21.46 1.21 14.19
C SER A 82 22.06 2.33 13.36
N GLN A 83 23.39 2.47 13.36
CA GLN A 83 24.11 3.46 12.55
C GLN A 83 23.85 3.28 11.05
N LEU A 84 23.81 2.03 10.57
CA LEU A 84 23.46 1.73 9.18
C LEU A 84 22.04 2.17 8.85
N SER A 85 21.07 1.91 9.73
CA SER A 85 19.68 2.31 9.54
C SER A 85 19.55 3.84 9.50
N GLU A 86 20.20 4.54 10.40
CA GLU A 86 20.24 6.01 10.43
C GLU A 86 20.86 6.59 9.14
N TYR A 87 21.95 6.02 8.68
CA TYR A 87 22.58 6.42 7.41
C TYR A 87 21.62 6.28 6.24
N ILE A 88 20.96 5.12 6.10
CA ILE A 88 19.99 4.87 5.02
C ILE A 88 18.83 5.86 5.08
N ASP A 89 18.28 6.11 6.27
CA ASP A 89 17.21 7.07 6.48
C ASP A 89 17.61 8.50 6.13
N GLN A 90 18.80 8.91 6.51
CA GLN A 90 19.35 10.22 6.17
C GLN A 90 19.55 10.35 4.65
N GLN A 91 20.19 9.38 4.01
CA GLN A 91 20.43 9.41 2.56
C GLN A 91 19.12 9.41 1.75
N SER A 92 18.11 8.68 2.21
CA SER A 92 16.80 8.64 1.56
C SER A 92 16.06 9.98 1.58
N ARG A 93 16.39 10.88 2.51
CA ARG A 93 15.79 12.22 2.68
C ARG A 93 16.59 13.33 2.00
N LEU A 94 17.83 13.06 1.59
CA LEU A 94 18.65 14.06 0.94
C LEU A 94 18.10 14.40 -0.47
N ALA A 95 17.89 15.69 -0.73
CA ALA A 95 17.42 16.19 -2.00
C ALA A 95 18.52 16.33 -3.08
N ILE A 96 19.62 15.60 -2.96
CA ILE A 96 20.77 15.70 -3.85
C ILE A 96 20.53 15.00 -5.20
N GLY A 97 19.44 14.21 -5.28
CA GLY A 97 19.12 13.40 -6.46
C GLY A 97 19.88 12.06 -6.49
N GLY A 98 19.55 11.23 -7.48
CA GLY A 98 20.15 9.90 -7.62
C GLY A 98 19.37 8.80 -6.86
N ARG A 99 19.97 7.63 -6.83
CA ARG A 99 19.43 6.44 -6.16
C ARG A 99 20.41 5.94 -5.12
N LEU A 100 19.96 5.68 -3.91
CA LEU A 100 20.73 4.88 -2.96
C LEU A 100 20.56 3.40 -3.34
N GLN A 101 21.62 2.78 -3.81
CA GLN A 101 21.61 1.39 -4.29
C GLN A 101 22.24 0.45 -3.24
N GLY A 102 22.02 -0.85 -3.39
CA GLY A 102 22.66 -1.85 -2.53
C GLY A 102 24.17 -1.82 -2.58
N THR A 103 24.77 -1.42 -3.70
CA THR A 103 26.21 -1.22 -3.86
C THR A 103 26.75 -0.06 -3.03
N ASP A 104 25.98 1.03 -2.92
CA ASP A 104 26.38 2.20 -2.12
C ASP A 104 26.36 1.85 -0.64
N ILE A 105 25.37 1.07 -0.22
CA ILE A 105 25.25 0.55 1.14
C ILE A 105 26.37 -0.45 1.45
N GLN A 106 26.72 -1.32 0.50
CA GLN A 106 27.85 -2.24 0.61
C GLN A 106 29.15 -1.49 0.85
N THR A 107 29.41 -0.44 0.04
CA THR A 107 30.60 0.42 0.18
C THR A 107 30.61 1.14 1.52
N TYR A 108 29.47 1.63 1.99
CA TYR A 108 29.35 2.25 3.31
C TYR A 108 29.73 1.27 4.43
N ILE A 109 29.19 0.04 4.42
CA ILE A 109 29.47 -1.00 5.42
C ILE A 109 30.96 -1.33 5.45
N GLU A 110 31.57 -1.47 4.28
CA GLU A 110 33.00 -1.78 4.18
C GLU A 110 33.86 -0.64 4.71
N ARG A 111 33.54 0.60 4.32
CA ARG A 111 34.29 1.79 4.73
C ARG A 111 34.17 2.09 6.22
N GLU A 112 32.96 2.08 6.78
CA GLU A 112 32.69 2.51 8.15
C GLU A 112 32.92 1.40 9.18
N PHE A 113 32.61 0.16 8.81
CA PHE A 113 32.68 -0.97 9.75
C PHE A 113 33.82 -1.95 9.45
N GLY A 114 34.54 -1.79 8.33
CA GLY A 114 35.60 -2.70 7.92
C GLY A 114 35.12 -4.12 7.59
N VAL A 115 33.82 -4.30 7.29
CA VAL A 115 33.22 -5.61 7.11
C VAL A 115 32.81 -5.80 5.65
N ALA A 116 33.42 -6.76 4.97
CA ALA A 116 33.01 -7.12 3.60
C ALA A 116 31.74 -7.98 3.59
N TYR A 117 30.76 -7.54 2.81
CA TYR A 117 29.53 -8.25 2.52
C TYR A 117 29.39 -8.54 1.02
N GLU A 118 28.86 -9.70 0.67
CA GLU A 118 28.34 -9.94 -0.67
C GLU A 118 27.02 -9.17 -0.85
N LEU A 119 26.76 -8.65 -2.06
CA LEU A 119 25.60 -7.82 -2.36
C LEU A 119 24.26 -8.52 -2.02
N SER A 120 24.19 -9.83 -2.23
CA SER A 120 23.04 -10.65 -1.85
C SER A 120 22.76 -10.64 -0.34
N ASN A 121 23.83 -10.62 0.46
CA ASN A 121 23.73 -10.52 1.90
C ASN A 121 23.35 -9.10 2.36
N VAL A 122 23.78 -8.04 1.64
CA VAL A 122 23.32 -6.67 1.88
C VAL A 122 21.80 -6.59 1.68
N TYR A 123 21.25 -7.13 0.59
CA TYR A 123 19.80 -7.16 0.37
C TYR A 123 19.03 -7.98 1.41
N ARG A 124 19.63 -9.04 1.96
CA ARG A 124 19.03 -9.79 3.07
C ARG A 124 19.02 -8.95 4.34
N LEU A 125 20.14 -8.30 4.67
CA LEU A 125 20.29 -7.43 5.83
C LEU A 125 19.29 -6.26 5.79
N LEU A 126 19.13 -5.61 4.63
CA LEU A 126 18.15 -4.53 4.45
C LEU A 126 16.72 -4.99 4.74
N ARG A 127 16.35 -6.19 4.29
CA ARG A 127 15.02 -6.76 4.59
C ARG A 127 14.85 -7.08 6.07
N GLU A 128 15.87 -7.61 6.72
CA GLU A 128 15.88 -7.89 8.16
C GLU A 128 15.75 -6.60 8.99
N LEU A 129 16.30 -5.47 8.50
CA LEU A 129 16.17 -4.14 9.08
C LEU A 129 14.86 -3.42 8.72
N GLY A 130 13.99 -4.04 7.92
CA GLY A 130 12.69 -3.49 7.52
C GLY A 130 12.73 -2.57 6.30
N PHE A 131 13.86 -2.45 5.60
CA PHE A 131 13.95 -1.69 4.37
C PHE A 131 13.46 -2.47 3.15
N SER A 132 12.81 -1.77 2.22
CA SER A 132 12.37 -2.30 0.94
C SER A 132 12.71 -1.35 -0.20
N TRP A 133 12.86 -1.92 -1.40
CA TRP A 133 13.11 -1.13 -2.60
C TRP A 133 11.81 -0.50 -3.09
N ILE A 134 11.63 0.80 -2.80
CA ILE A 134 10.40 1.55 -3.12
C ILE A 134 10.70 2.71 -4.06
N THR A 135 9.69 3.12 -4.82
CA THR A 135 9.77 4.33 -5.65
C THR A 135 9.42 5.54 -4.80
N SER A 136 10.31 6.56 -4.80
CA SER A 136 10.02 7.84 -4.14
C SER A 136 8.81 8.52 -4.80
N ARG A 137 7.98 9.16 -3.99
CA ARG A 137 6.91 10.01 -4.49
C ARG A 137 7.45 11.41 -4.78
N SER A 138 7.01 12.01 -5.88
CA SER A 138 7.29 13.41 -6.15
C SER A 138 6.65 14.29 -5.07
N ARG A 139 7.39 15.29 -4.61
CA ARG A 139 6.92 16.30 -3.68
C ARG A 139 7.17 17.67 -4.29
N HIS A 140 6.16 18.54 -4.28
CA HIS A 140 6.33 19.90 -4.73
C HIS A 140 7.21 20.68 -3.72
N PRO A 141 8.22 21.48 -4.16
CA PRO A 141 9.11 22.20 -3.22
C PRO A 141 8.39 23.15 -2.25
N LYS A 142 7.25 23.70 -2.68
CA LYS A 142 6.41 24.61 -1.88
C LYS A 142 5.32 23.93 -1.05
N GLN A 143 5.34 22.60 -0.99
CA GLN A 143 4.39 21.83 -0.19
C GLN A 143 4.66 22.02 1.31
N ASP A 144 3.59 22.34 2.05
CA ASP A 144 3.65 22.53 3.50
C ASP A 144 2.84 21.44 4.22
N GLY A 145 3.55 20.54 4.90
CA GLY A 145 2.91 19.44 5.64
C GLY A 145 2.11 19.93 6.87
N GLN A 146 2.47 21.08 7.46
CA GLN A 146 1.74 21.60 8.62
C GLN A 146 0.37 22.12 8.18
N VAL A 147 0.32 22.81 7.03
CA VAL A 147 -0.94 23.30 6.45
C VAL A 147 -1.86 22.15 6.07
N GLN A 148 -1.30 21.05 5.53
CA GLN A 148 -2.06 19.86 5.21
C GLN A 148 -2.64 19.16 6.45
N GLU A 149 -1.85 19.02 7.50
CA GLU A 149 -2.34 18.42 8.75
C GLU A 149 -3.37 19.31 9.45
N ALA A 150 -3.19 20.63 9.39
CA ALA A 150 -4.18 21.58 9.89
C ALA A 150 -5.51 21.48 9.11
N PHE A 151 -5.45 21.37 7.78
CA PHE A 151 -6.63 21.15 6.94
C PHE A 151 -7.37 19.86 7.30
N LYS A 152 -6.66 18.74 7.44
CA LYS A 152 -7.27 17.46 7.84
C LYS A 152 -7.96 17.56 9.20
N LYS A 153 -7.28 18.16 10.20
CA LYS A 153 -7.84 18.32 11.55
C LYS A 153 -9.08 19.20 11.59
N ASN A 154 -9.09 20.24 10.77
CA ASN A 154 -10.16 21.23 10.74
C ASN A 154 -11.21 20.96 9.66
N PHE A 155 -11.13 19.85 8.94
CA PHE A 155 -11.98 19.58 7.78
C PHE A 155 -13.48 19.64 8.09
N GLN A 156 -13.90 19.12 9.25
CA GLN A 156 -15.29 19.20 9.68
C GLN A 156 -15.72 20.65 9.93
N LEU A 157 -14.87 21.47 10.56
CA LEU A 157 -15.14 22.88 10.80
C LEU A 157 -15.20 23.66 9.47
N GLU A 158 -14.26 23.42 8.58
CA GLU A 158 -14.25 24.01 7.23
C GLU A 158 -15.55 23.66 6.48
N THR A 159 -16.01 22.41 6.60
CA THR A 159 -17.29 22.00 6.01
C THR A 159 -18.45 22.79 6.59
N ILE A 160 -18.55 22.89 7.92
CA ILE A 160 -19.62 23.65 8.60
C ILE A 160 -19.65 25.11 8.15
N LEU A 161 -18.48 25.74 8.03
CA LEU A 161 -18.36 27.15 7.64
C LEU A 161 -18.73 27.41 6.16
N ASN A 162 -18.67 26.40 5.31
CA ASN A 162 -18.91 26.55 3.87
C ASN A 162 -20.29 26.02 3.40
N ILE A 163 -21.06 25.36 4.28
CA ILE A 163 -22.42 24.92 3.94
C ILE A 163 -23.47 25.92 4.45
N PRO A 164 -24.69 25.98 3.84
CA PRO A 164 -25.79 26.77 4.38
C PRO A 164 -26.18 26.34 5.80
N GLY A 165 -26.45 27.30 6.70
CA GLY A 165 -26.68 27.04 8.12
C GLY A 165 -27.87 26.11 8.45
N HIS A 166 -28.76 25.86 7.51
CA HIS A 166 -29.89 24.93 7.65
C HIS A 166 -29.54 23.49 7.29
N VAL A 167 -28.33 23.24 6.74
CA VAL A 167 -27.90 21.91 6.32
C VAL A 167 -27.22 21.20 7.49
N ALA A 168 -27.76 20.06 7.91
CA ALA A 168 -27.13 19.22 8.92
C ALA A 168 -25.94 18.43 8.31
N LEU A 169 -24.84 18.26 9.05
CA LEU A 169 -23.68 17.52 8.59
C LEU A 169 -24.00 16.09 8.11
N ALA A 170 -24.94 15.42 8.73
CA ALA A 170 -25.42 14.10 8.33
C ALA A 170 -26.01 14.07 6.91
N ASN A 171 -26.42 15.21 6.39
CA ASN A 171 -26.98 15.37 5.04
C ASN A 171 -25.95 15.89 4.03
N VAL A 172 -24.67 15.94 4.39
CA VAL A 172 -23.59 16.37 3.50
C VAL A 172 -23.00 15.17 2.78
N ASP A 173 -22.83 15.28 1.46
CA ASP A 173 -22.05 14.37 0.62
C ASP A 173 -20.74 15.06 0.23
N VAL A 174 -19.61 14.53 0.70
CA VAL A 174 -18.29 15.06 0.35
C VAL A 174 -17.83 14.46 -0.97
N TRP A 175 -17.58 15.33 -1.94
CA TRP A 175 -17.07 14.98 -3.26
C TRP A 175 -15.65 15.49 -3.45
N PHE A 176 -14.84 14.74 -4.13
CA PHE A 176 -13.51 15.16 -4.57
C PHE A 176 -13.51 15.26 -6.09
N GLN A 177 -13.12 16.40 -6.59
CA GLN A 177 -13.13 16.73 -8.00
C GLN A 177 -11.72 17.12 -8.46
N ASP A 178 -11.38 16.78 -9.72
CA ASP A 178 -10.15 17.16 -10.39
C ASP A 178 -10.26 16.93 -11.90
N GLU A 179 -9.28 17.44 -12.68
CA GLU A 179 -9.14 17.20 -14.11
C GLU A 179 -7.85 16.49 -14.45
N ALA A 180 -7.97 15.47 -15.28
CA ALA A 180 -6.80 14.78 -15.82
C ALA A 180 -6.78 14.82 -17.36
N ARG A 181 -5.58 15.01 -17.89
CA ARG A 181 -5.33 14.93 -19.33
C ARG A 181 -4.96 13.51 -19.74
N PHE A 182 -5.63 12.98 -20.75
CA PHE A 182 -5.36 11.68 -21.37
C PHE A 182 -5.21 11.83 -22.88
N GLY A 183 -4.29 11.09 -23.49
CA GLY A 183 -4.05 11.16 -24.92
C GLY A 183 -2.80 10.42 -25.38
N GLN A 184 -2.29 10.81 -26.52
CA GLN A 184 -1.23 10.09 -27.23
C GLN A 184 0.10 10.01 -26.50
N GLN A 185 0.43 10.98 -25.64
CA GLN A 185 1.57 10.88 -24.73
C GLN A 185 1.23 10.01 -23.51
N ASN A 186 1.08 8.73 -23.76
CA ASN A 186 0.56 7.79 -22.78
C ASN A 186 1.67 7.19 -21.88
N THR A 187 1.25 6.59 -20.77
CA THR A 187 2.12 5.93 -19.80
C THR A 187 2.43 4.51 -20.24
N THR A 188 3.68 4.08 -20.07
CA THR A 188 4.06 2.68 -20.18
C THR A 188 4.05 2.02 -18.80
N THR A 189 3.52 0.80 -18.71
CA THR A 189 3.48 0.03 -17.46
C THR A 189 3.90 -1.42 -17.68
N ARG A 190 4.09 -2.15 -16.58
CA ARG A 190 4.48 -3.55 -16.58
C ARG A 190 3.33 -4.44 -17.07
N LEU A 191 3.68 -5.47 -17.83
CA LEU A 191 2.76 -6.51 -18.28
C LEU A 191 3.42 -7.89 -18.14
N TRP A 192 2.61 -8.94 -18.13
CA TRP A 192 3.11 -10.28 -18.13
C TRP A 192 3.69 -10.63 -19.50
N ALA A 193 4.96 -11.08 -19.52
CA ALA A 193 5.66 -11.49 -20.72
C ALA A 193 6.65 -12.61 -20.41
N ARG A 194 7.15 -13.29 -21.43
CA ARG A 194 8.17 -14.34 -21.23
C ARG A 194 9.42 -13.75 -20.57
N ARG A 195 9.97 -14.46 -19.61
CA ARG A 195 11.22 -14.06 -18.94
C ARG A 195 12.33 -13.86 -19.98
N GLY A 196 13.01 -12.71 -19.89
CA GLY A 196 14.05 -12.31 -20.84
C GLY A 196 13.54 -11.61 -22.10
N SER A 197 12.22 -11.57 -22.37
CA SER A 197 11.64 -10.72 -23.39
C SER A 197 11.52 -9.26 -22.90
N ARG A 198 11.52 -8.31 -23.85
CA ARG A 198 11.25 -6.88 -23.58
C ARG A 198 10.14 -6.41 -24.50
N PRO A 199 8.87 -6.61 -24.13
CA PRO A 199 7.75 -6.10 -24.90
C PRO A 199 7.92 -4.60 -25.16
N ARG A 200 7.60 -4.17 -26.38
CA ARG A 200 7.66 -2.75 -26.77
C ARG A 200 6.25 -2.20 -26.83
N ALA A 201 5.97 -1.17 -26.07
CA ALA A 201 4.77 -0.34 -26.24
C ALA A 201 5.07 0.78 -27.24
N ILE A 202 4.10 1.06 -28.10
CA ILE A 202 4.22 2.20 -29.02
C ILE A 202 4.05 3.47 -28.18
N GLN A 203 5.03 4.37 -28.28
CA GLN A 203 4.94 5.70 -27.67
C GLN A 203 4.74 6.72 -28.79
N GLN A 204 3.57 7.33 -28.79
CA GLN A 204 3.22 8.39 -29.74
C GLN A 204 3.86 9.71 -29.30
N GLN A 205 4.24 10.53 -30.28
CA GLN A 205 4.85 11.85 -30.05
C GLN A 205 3.91 13.01 -30.38
N GLN A 206 2.70 12.67 -30.86
CA GLN A 206 1.67 13.67 -31.15
C GLN A 206 1.05 14.20 -29.86
N PHE A 207 0.26 15.27 -29.98
CA PHE A 207 -0.25 16.02 -28.84
C PHE A 207 -1.79 16.03 -28.75
N GLU A 208 -2.45 15.08 -29.41
CA GLU A 208 -3.90 14.94 -29.24
C GLU A 208 -4.23 14.40 -27.86
N TYR A 209 -5.17 15.04 -27.20
CA TYR A 209 -5.59 14.70 -25.86
C TYR A 209 -7.02 15.20 -25.58
N VAL A 210 -7.63 14.60 -24.57
CA VAL A 210 -8.90 15.01 -23.98
C VAL A 210 -8.69 15.27 -22.49
N TYR A 211 -9.46 16.18 -21.94
CA TYR A 211 -9.58 16.34 -20.49
C TYR A 211 -10.76 15.52 -19.98
N LEU A 212 -10.51 14.75 -18.93
CA LEU A 212 -11.52 14.05 -18.16
C LEU A 212 -11.68 14.79 -16.82
N PHE A 213 -12.79 15.48 -16.67
CA PHE A 213 -13.25 15.99 -15.39
C PHE A 213 -13.87 14.84 -14.64
N GLY A 214 -13.43 14.56 -13.44
CA GLY A 214 -13.95 13.49 -12.64
C GLY A 214 -14.30 13.96 -11.23
N ALA A 215 -15.32 13.36 -10.67
CA ALA A 215 -15.68 13.56 -9.27
C ALA A 215 -16.07 12.23 -8.63
N VAL A 216 -15.69 12.05 -7.36
CA VAL A 216 -16.02 10.86 -6.58
C VAL A 216 -16.54 11.28 -5.22
N CYS A 217 -17.57 10.59 -4.75
CA CYS A 217 -18.04 10.65 -3.36
C CYS A 217 -17.60 9.38 -2.64
N PRO A 218 -16.53 9.40 -1.83
CA PRO A 218 -15.98 8.18 -1.23
C PRO A 218 -16.94 7.47 -0.28
N ALA A 219 -17.86 8.18 0.35
CA ALA A 219 -18.82 7.61 1.31
C ALA A 219 -19.84 6.70 0.64
N THR A 220 -20.23 7.00 -0.60
CA THR A 220 -21.29 6.29 -1.34
C THR A 220 -20.77 5.53 -2.56
N GLY A 221 -19.52 5.80 -2.97
CA GLY A 221 -18.97 5.32 -4.24
C GLY A 221 -19.62 5.95 -5.47
N THR A 222 -20.46 6.99 -5.29
CA THR A 222 -21.06 7.73 -6.40
C THR A 222 -19.98 8.53 -7.14
N THR A 223 -20.11 8.59 -8.45
CA THR A 223 -19.15 9.26 -9.31
C THR A 223 -19.85 10.06 -10.40
N GLU A 224 -19.17 11.11 -10.88
CA GLU A 224 -19.56 11.85 -12.09
C GLU A 224 -18.34 12.14 -12.94
N ALA A 225 -18.53 12.20 -14.26
CA ALA A 225 -17.45 12.54 -15.18
C ALA A 225 -17.95 13.27 -16.40
N LEU A 226 -17.08 14.15 -16.93
CA LEU A 226 -17.30 14.90 -18.15
C LEU A 226 -16.01 14.90 -18.99
N LEU A 227 -16.10 14.48 -20.25
CA LEU A 227 -15.01 14.60 -21.23
C LEU A 227 -15.13 15.91 -22.00
N SER A 228 -14.01 16.63 -22.13
CA SER A 228 -13.97 17.92 -22.83
C SER A 228 -12.64 18.12 -23.55
N PRO A 229 -12.63 18.76 -24.74
CA PRO A 229 -11.40 19.18 -25.39
C PRO A 229 -10.73 20.36 -24.67
N LEU A 230 -11.45 21.04 -23.78
CA LEU A 230 -11.02 22.28 -23.15
C LEU A 230 -11.15 22.20 -21.64
N VAL A 231 -10.28 22.96 -20.95
CA VAL A 231 -10.39 23.24 -19.53
C VAL A 231 -10.65 24.72 -19.36
N ASN A 232 -11.86 25.05 -18.90
CA ASN A 232 -12.25 26.43 -18.62
C ASN A 232 -13.38 26.44 -17.58
N ARG A 233 -13.78 27.64 -17.17
CA ARG A 233 -14.81 27.87 -16.19
C ARG A 233 -16.19 27.31 -16.60
N GLU A 234 -16.52 27.40 -17.89
CA GLU A 234 -17.82 26.97 -18.40
C GLU A 234 -17.96 25.44 -18.32
N VAL A 235 -16.92 24.71 -18.71
CA VAL A 235 -16.87 23.23 -18.59
C VAL A 235 -16.91 22.81 -17.12
N MET A 236 -16.19 23.54 -16.23
CA MET A 236 -16.26 23.32 -14.79
C MET A 236 -17.69 23.48 -14.27
N LYS A 237 -18.41 24.55 -14.66
CA LYS A 237 -19.81 24.73 -14.28
C LYS A 237 -20.72 23.58 -14.75
N GLN A 238 -20.50 23.09 -15.98
CA GLN A 238 -21.24 21.92 -16.47
C GLN A 238 -20.98 20.67 -15.62
N HIS A 239 -19.72 20.44 -15.23
CA HIS A 239 -19.37 19.32 -14.37
C HIS A 239 -19.98 19.47 -12.98
N LEU A 240 -19.96 20.67 -12.37
CA LEU A 240 -20.63 20.93 -11.09
C LEU A 240 -22.15 20.75 -11.19
N ALA A 241 -22.75 21.12 -12.32
CA ALA A 241 -24.19 20.86 -12.57
C ALA A 241 -24.52 19.35 -12.54
N LEU A 242 -23.64 18.50 -13.10
CA LEU A 242 -23.81 17.03 -13.03
C LEU A 242 -23.74 16.52 -11.59
N ILE A 243 -22.78 17.02 -10.79
CA ILE A 243 -22.65 16.66 -9.37
C ILE A 243 -23.87 17.12 -8.58
N ALA A 244 -24.34 18.36 -8.81
CA ALA A 244 -25.53 18.90 -8.17
C ALA A 244 -26.80 18.09 -8.51
N ALA A 245 -26.96 17.70 -9.77
CA ALA A 245 -28.06 16.84 -10.23
C ALA A 245 -27.99 15.42 -9.66
N ARG A 246 -26.78 14.91 -9.41
CA ARG A 246 -26.56 13.58 -8.82
C ARG A 246 -26.82 13.54 -7.32
N THR A 247 -26.73 14.69 -6.66
CA THR A 247 -26.97 14.82 -5.22
C THR A 247 -28.45 14.63 -4.91
N LYS A 248 -28.76 13.68 -4.03
CA LYS A 248 -30.14 13.32 -3.70
C LYS A 248 -30.90 14.50 -3.07
N PRO A 249 -32.25 14.62 -3.28
CA PRO A 249 -33.06 15.61 -2.60
C PRO A 249 -32.87 15.60 -1.07
N GLY A 250 -32.74 16.76 -0.47
CA GLY A 250 -32.49 16.91 0.97
C GLY A 250 -31.03 16.73 1.40
N ARG A 251 -30.12 16.44 0.48
CA ARG A 251 -28.69 16.37 0.73
C ARG A 251 -27.95 17.55 0.08
N HIS A 252 -26.75 17.82 0.54
CA HIS A 252 -25.91 18.93 0.08
C HIS A 252 -24.52 18.39 -0.33
N ALA A 253 -24.10 18.68 -1.55
CA ALA A 253 -22.78 18.33 -2.03
C ALA A 253 -21.73 19.34 -1.54
N VAL A 254 -20.67 18.88 -0.90
CA VAL A 254 -19.47 19.68 -0.63
C VAL A 254 -18.37 19.15 -1.56
N VAL A 255 -18.03 19.95 -2.57
CA VAL A 255 -17.04 19.58 -3.58
C VAL A 255 -15.68 20.14 -3.21
N ILE A 256 -14.74 19.25 -2.97
CA ILE A 256 -13.34 19.54 -2.69
C ILE A 256 -12.57 19.56 -4.00
N MET A 257 -11.86 20.66 -4.28
CA MET A 257 -11.08 20.84 -5.50
C MET A 257 -9.77 21.57 -5.22
N ASP A 258 -8.85 21.54 -6.15
CA ASP A 258 -7.62 22.31 -6.06
C ASP A 258 -7.84 23.84 -6.29
N GLY A 259 -6.78 24.61 -6.24
CA GLY A 259 -6.80 26.08 -6.41
C GLY A 259 -6.54 26.55 -7.83
N ALA A 260 -6.82 25.78 -8.86
CA ALA A 260 -6.62 26.22 -10.25
C ALA A 260 -7.36 27.54 -10.56
N GLY A 261 -6.85 28.33 -11.50
CA GLY A 261 -7.34 29.68 -11.79
C GLY A 261 -8.82 29.73 -12.23
N TRP A 262 -9.34 28.68 -12.84
CA TRP A 262 -10.75 28.52 -13.22
C TRP A 262 -11.65 27.99 -12.11
N HIS A 263 -11.08 27.50 -11.01
CA HIS A 263 -11.78 27.04 -9.81
C HIS A 263 -12.17 28.24 -8.93
N THR A 264 -13.14 29.03 -9.35
CA THR A 264 -13.62 30.16 -8.55
C THR A 264 -14.80 29.73 -7.70
N MET A 265 -14.91 30.24 -6.46
CA MET A 265 -16.05 29.98 -5.56
C MET A 265 -17.39 30.34 -6.21
N LYS A 266 -17.39 31.36 -7.07
CA LYS A 266 -18.56 31.79 -7.83
C LYS A 266 -19.12 30.76 -8.82
N CYS A 267 -18.40 29.65 -9.09
CA CYS A 267 -18.92 28.55 -9.92
C CYS A 267 -20.04 27.78 -9.22
N ALA A 268 -20.17 27.89 -7.89
CA ALA A 268 -21.21 27.23 -7.10
C ALA A 268 -22.49 28.09 -6.94
N ASP A 269 -22.43 29.39 -7.23
CA ASP A 269 -23.54 30.34 -6.95
C ASP A 269 -24.87 29.94 -7.64
N ASP A 270 -24.78 29.17 -8.74
CA ASP A 270 -25.94 28.70 -9.50
C ASP A 270 -26.57 27.40 -8.90
N PHE A 271 -25.95 26.80 -7.89
CA PHE A 271 -26.35 25.49 -7.36
C PHE A 271 -26.64 25.57 -5.85
N PRO A 272 -27.93 25.63 -5.44
CA PRO A 272 -28.29 25.82 -4.03
C PRO A 272 -27.96 24.60 -3.14
N ASN A 273 -27.75 23.44 -3.73
CA ASN A 273 -27.41 22.18 -3.06
C ASN A 273 -25.92 21.82 -3.16
N LEU A 274 -25.03 22.80 -3.49
CA LEU A 274 -23.60 22.54 -3.67
C LEU A 274 -22.78 23.69 -3.06
N SER A 275 -21.73 23.32 -2.34
CA SER A 275 -20.69 24.22 -1.84
C SER A 275 -19.30 23.75 -2.26
N LEU A 276 -18.37 24.69 -2.39
CA LEU A 276 -16.99 24.41 -2.77
C LEU A 276 -16.04 24.63 -1.60
N ILE A 277 -15.05 23.75 -1.45
CA ILE A 277 -13.92 23.93 -0.54
C ILE A 277 -12.63 23.72 -1.34
N LYS A 278 -11.69 24.65 -1.22
CA LYS A 278 -10.38 24.54 -1.87
C LYS A 278 -9.39 23.78 -0.99
N LEU A 279 -8.68 22.86 -1.60
CA LEU A 279 -7.52 22.22 -1.00
C LEU A 279 -6.39 23.24 -0.74
N PRO A 280 -5.56 23.02 0.27
CA PRO A 280 -4.33 23.77 0.44
C PRO A 280 -3.46 23.72 -0.83
N PRO A 281 -2.76 24.81 -1.16
CA PRO A 281 -1.90 24.84 -2.33
C PRO A 281 -0.87 23.70 -2.32
N TYR A 282 -0.53 23.19 -3.51
CA TYR A 282 0.48 22.15 -3.70
C TYR A 282 0.24 20.86 -2.90
N SER A 283 -1.02 20.47 -2.73
CA SER A 283 -1.43 19.33 -1.90
C SER A 283 -2.24 18.25 -2.67
N PRO A 284 -1.77 17.74 -3.83
CA PRO A 284 -2.51 16.75 -4.62
C PRO A 284 -2.76 15.44 -3.86
N GLU A 285 -1.91 15.10 -2.89
CA GLU A 285 -2.07 13.90 -2.06
C GLU A 285 -3.30 13.95 -1.14
N LEU A 286 -3.87 15.13 -0.90
CA LEU A 286 -5.14 15.28 -0.19
C LEU A 286 -6.34 14.98 -1.10
N ASN A 287 -6.16 15.01 -2.42
CA ASN A 287 -7.22 14.71 -3.36
C ASN A 287 -7.22 13.21 -3.74
N PRO A 288 -8.14 12.40 -3.23
CA PRO A 288 -8.14 10.97 -3.52
C PRO A 288 -8.43 10.64 -5.00
N ILE A 289 -8.98 11.56 -5.79
CA ILE A 289 -9.21 11.33 -7.22
C ILE A 289 -7.90 11.15 -8.02
N GLU A 290 -6.78 11.63 -7.50
CA GLU A 290 -5.46 11.35 -8.06
C GLU A 290 -5.15 9.83 -8.11
N GLN A 291 -5.73 9.05 -7.16
CA GLN A 291 -5.63 7.59 -7.19
C GLN A 291 -6.46 7.00 -8.33
N VAL A 292 -7.59 7.63 -8.66
CA VAL A 292 -8.43 7.24 -9.81
C VAL A 292 -7.65 7.46 -11.11
N TRP A 293 -7.01 8.62 -11.27
CA TRP A 293 -6.15 8.91 -12.43
C TRP A 293 -5.01 7.90 -12.57
N SER A 294 -4.36 7.59 -11.46
CA SER A 294 -3.32 6.57 -11.43
C SER A 294 -3.85 5.20 -11.85
N TRP A 295 -5.01 4.82 -11.34
CA TRP A 295 -5.65 3.55 -11.68
C TRP A 295 -6.01 3.47 -13.17
N LEU A 296 -6.66 4.50 -13.73
CA LEU A 296 -7.02 4.55 -15.15
C LEU A 296 -5.78 4.44 -16.04
N ARG A 297 -4.71 5.21 -15.71
CA ARG A 297 -3.44 5.19 -16.46
C ARG A 297 -2.77 3.83 -16.42
N GLN A 298 -2.77 3.14 -15.29
CA GLN A 298 -2.02 1.89 -15.14
C GLN A 298 -2.78 0.66 -15.62
N HIS A 299 -4.10 0.59 -15.42
CA HIS A 299 -4.86 -0.63 -15.64
C HIS A 299 -5.58 -0.67 -17.00
N VAL A 300 -5.91 0.47 -17.57
CA VAL A 300 -6.73 0.51 -18.79
C VAL A 300 -6.07 1.26 -19.93
N LEU A 301 -5.48 2.42 -19.68
CA LEU A 301 -4.97 3.32 -20.72
C LEU A 301 -3.48 3.15 -21.02
N ALA A 302 -2.70 2.49 -20.15
CA ALA A 302 -1.28 2.27 -20.38
C ALA A 302 -0.99 1.37 -21.59
N ASN A 303 0.22 1.51 -22.15
CA ASN A 303 0.74 0.68 -23.26
C ASN A 303 -0.12 0.72 -24.53
N ARG A 304 -1.01 1.69 -24.66
CA ARG A 304 -1.94 1.84 -25.80
C ARG A 304 -1.46 2.97 -26.74
N SER A 305 -1.63 2.79 -28.03
CA SER A 305 -1.60 3.88 -29.02
C SER A 305 -3.02 4.23 -29.45
N PHE A 306 -3.26 5.51 -29.72
CA PHE A 306 -4.56 6.02 -30.13
C PHE A 306 -4.49 6.43 -31.61
N LYS A 307 -5.51 6.06 -32.38
CA LYS A 307 -5.59 6.36 -33.81
C LYS A 307 -5.81 7.85 -34.04
N ASP A 308 -6.78 8.40 -33.32
CA ASP A 308 -7.30 9.75 -33.46
C ASP A 308 -7.97 10.20 -32.17
N TYR A 309 -8.56 11.39 -32.19
CA TYR A 309 -9.26 11.98 -31.05
C TYR A 309 -10.46 11.14 -30.57
N ASP A 310 -11.21 10.57 -31.51
CA ASP A 310 -12.40 9.77 -31.19
C ASP A 310 -11.98 8.47 -30.46
N ASP A 311 -10.90 7.82 -30.85
CA ASP A 311 -10.35 6.66 -30.14
C ASP A 311 -9.88 7.02 -28.72
N ILE A 312 -9.39 8.26 -28.50
CA ILE A 312 -9.06 8.75 -27.14
C ILE A 312 -10.34 8.90 -26.31
N LEU A 313 -11.40 9.50 -26.87
CA LEU A 313 -12.68 9.66 -26.19
C LEU A 313 -13.30 8.33 -25.80
N ASP A 314 -13.35 7.38 -26.72
CA ASP A 314 -13.89 6.04 -26.50
C ASP A 314 -13.10 5.28 -25.45
N ALA A 315 -11.78 5.39 -25.49
CA ALA A 315 -10.91 4.76 -24.52
C ALA A 315 -11.11 5.33 -23.11
N CYS A 316 -11.19 6.65 -22.96
CA CYS A 316 -11.42 7.31 -21.69
C CYS A 316 -12.82 6.97 -21.13
N THR A 317 -13.85 6.98 -22.00
CA THR A 317 -15.20 6.58 -21.65
C THR A 317 -15.25 5.14 -21.13
N SER A 318 -14.63 4.22 -21.86
CA SER A 318 -14.55 2.81 -21.50
C SER A 318 -13.77 2.59 -20.21
N ALA A 319 -12.65 3.31 -20.03
CA ALA A 319 -11.83 3.24 -18.82
C ALA A 319 -12.61 3.72 -17.59
N TRP A 320 -13.32 4.84 -17.70
CA TRP A 320 -14.16 5.36 -16.62
C TRP A 320 -15.28 4.39 -16.26
N LYS A 321 -16.02 3.89 -17.26
CA LYS A 321 -17.08 2.88 -17.06
C LYS A 321 -16.53 1.62 -16.38
N HIS A 322 -15.36 1.16 -16.78
CA HIS A 322 -14.70 0.01 -16.15
C HIS A 322 -14.32 0.28 -14.70
N PHE A 323 -13.83 1.48 -14.39
CA PHE A 323 -13.48 1.87 -13.03
C PHE A 323 -14.72 1.90 -12.11
N ILE A 324 -15.80 2.55 -12.54
CA ILE A 324 -17.01 2.74 -11.73
C ILE A 324 -17.92 1.52 -11.65
N ALA A 325 -17.72 0.50 -12.47
CA ALA A 325 -18.46 -0.75 -12.42
C ALA A 325 -18.32 -1.49 -11.08
N ASP A 326 -17.29 -1.18 -10.32
CA ASP A 326 -17.01 -1.73 -9.00
C ASP A 326 -17.02 -0.60 -7.95
N VAL A 327 -18.18 -0.46 -7.29
CA VAL A 327 -18.42 0.58 -6.27
C VAL A 327 -17.48 0.41 -5.06
N GLU A 328 -17.20 -0.82 -4.66
CA GLU A 328 -16.30 -1.10 -3.55
C GLU A 328 -14.87 -0.63 -3.86
N ARG A 329 -14.42 -0.78 -5.09
CA ARG A 329 -13.15 -0.21 -5.58
C ARG A 329 -13.12 1.30 -5.43
N VAL A 330 -14.17 2.01 -5.87
CA VAL A 330 -14.27 3.47 -5.74
C VAL A 330 -14.16 3.88 -4.27
N MET A 331 -14.95 3.26 -3.41
CA MET A 331 -14.95 3.55 -1.98
C MET A 331 -13.59 3.24 -1.35
N SER A 332 -13.03 2.06 -1.58
CA SER A 332 -11.75 1.63 -1.01
C SER A 332 -10.58 2.51 -1.45
N LEU A 333 -10.53 2.86 -2.73
CA LEU A 333 -9.44 3.66 -3.29
C LEU A 333 -9.49 5.12 -2.81
N CYS A 334 -10.69 5.68 -2.66
CA CYS A 334 -10.88 7.10 -2.38
C CYS A 334 -11.17 7.43 -0.91
N SER A 335 -11.49 6.47 -0.06
CA SER A 335 -11.74 6.72 1.37
C SER A 335 -10.48 7.20 2.10
N ARG A 336 -10.69 8.14 3.02
CA ARG A 336 -9.67 8.63 3.97
C ARG A 336 -10.35 8.87 5.31
N ASP A 337 -9.64 8.60 6.41
CA ASP A 337 -10.24 8.75 7.75
C ASP A 337 -10.61 10.19 8.10
N TRP A 338 -9.86 11.16 7.61
CA TRP A 338 -10.06 12.57 7.90
C TRP A 338 -11.26 13.22 7.19
N ILE A 339 -11.87 12.56 6.18
CA ILE A 339 -13.03 13.09 5.45
C ILE A 339 -14.38 12.72 6.10
N LYS A 340 -14.38 11.94 7.17
CA LYS A 340 -15.60 11.56 7.89
C LYS A 340 -16.15 12.77 8.66
N LEU A 341 -17.42 13.07 8.42
CA LEU A 341 -18.13 14.22 9.03
C LEU A 341 -18.93 13.84 10.29
N THR A 342 -18.53 12.78 10.99
CA THR A 342 -19.24 12.29 12.20
C THR A 342 -18.34 12.40 13.41
#